data_523bd40a0f9397f8c2df476b899e4791
#
_entry.id   523bd40a0f9397f8c2df476b899e4791
#
_cell.length_a   1.000
_cell.length_b   1.000
_cell.length_c   1.000
_cell.angle_alpha   90.00
_cell.angle_beta   90.00
_cell.angle_gamma   90.00
#
_symmetry.space_group_name_H-M   'P 1'
#
loop_
_entity.id
_entity.type
_entity.pdbx_description
1 polymer ?
#
loop_
_entity_poly.entity_id
_entity_poly.type
_entity_poly.pdbx_seq_one_letter_code
_entity_poly.pdbx_strand_id
1 'polypeptide(L)'
;TALSKNHHSNKIIPLYIPENGLISINPPLTPRRIGSLSTRTTHPYFLKKLNELFSNIGLPVELLNPYQFKTKGEMMLECKDQKLLKKVATDTVSCGKWKRSGVQCGKCLPCLIRRASFNASQFKDLTDYQYSYLNDVIKRDKQRDDLMSMVMAISKIKNTGNTNLWVAKSGFLPTESKERQQIIDTVLRGFAEVEQYLKKENLGV
;
A
#
# COMPACT_ATOMS: atom_id res chain seq x y z
N THR A 1 -24.23 2.96 -3.78
CA THR A 1 -25.52 2.31 -4.16
C THR A 1 -26.72 3.21 -3.91
N ALA A 2 -26.83 3.90 -2.75
CA ALA A 2 -27.92 4.86 -2.50
C ALA A 2 -27.85 6.07 -3.45
N LEU A 3 -26.66 6.57 -3.74
CA LEU A 3 -26.43 7.68 -4.67
C LEU A 3 -26.75 7.28 -6.12
N SER A 4 -26.48 6.05 -6.54
CA SER A 4 -26.77 5.58 -7.89
C SER A 4 -28.25 5.38 -8.16
N LYS A 5 -29.04 5.01 -7.14
CA LYS A 5 -30.50 4.86 -7.26
C LYS A 5 -31.25 6.19 -7.49
N ASN A 6 -30.69 7.29 -7.02
CA ASN A 6 -31.28 8.62 -7.19
C ASN A 6 -30.84 9.35 -8.46
N HIS A 7 -29.95 8.73 -9.26
CA HIS A 7 -29.48 9.30 -10.52
C HIS A 7 -30.36 8.82 -11.68
N HIS A 8 -31.22 9.68 -12.19
CA HIS A 8 -32.08 9.41 -13.35
C HIS A 8 -31.33 9.43 -14.71
N SER A 9 -29.99 9.43 -14.69
CA SER A 9 -29.18 9.39 -15.91
C SER A 9 -28.52 8.02 -16.07
N ASN A 10 -28.52 7.51 -17.31
CA ASN A 10 -27.76 6.31 -17.70
C ASN A 10 -26.23 6.49 -17.63
N LYS A 11 -25.73 7.47 -16.87
CA LYS A 11 -24.31 7.74 -16.72
C LYS A 11 -23.70 6.83 -15.66
N ILE A 12 -22.58 6.21 -16.00
CA ILE A 12 -21.75 5.46 -15.05
C ILE A 12 -21.17 6.45 -14.02
N ILE A 13 -21.33 6.12 -12.74
CA ILE A 13 -20.85 6.92 -11.61
C ILE A 13 -19.50 6.35 -11.16
N PRO A 14 -18.40 7.09 -11.31
CA PRO A 14 -17.10 6.65 -10.82
C PRO A 14 -17.05 6.70 -9.29
N LEU A 15 -16.65 5.60 -8.68
CA LEU A 15 -16.36 5.51 -7.25
C LEU A 15 -14.85 5.31 -7.08
N TYR A 16 -14.17 6.35 -6.60
CA TYR A 16 -12.73 6.33 -6.42
C TYR A 16 -12.33 5.63 -5.11
N ILE A 17 -11.40 4.70 -5.23
CA ILE A 17 -10.79 3.95 -4.11
C ILE A 17 -9.28 4.24 -4.14
N PRO A 18 -8.82 5.35 -3.54
CA PRO A 18 -7.44 5.82 -3.67
C PRO A 18 -6.49 5.04 -2.77
N GLU A 19 -5.99 3.90 -3.25
CA GLU A 19 -4.98 3.10 -2.55
C GLU A 19 -3.70 2.99 -3.40
N ASN A 20 -2.52 3.16 -2.78
CA ASN A 20 -1.25 2.99 -3.47
C ASN A 20 -1.01 1.54 -3.92
N GLY A 21 -0.22 1.37 -5.01
CA GLY A 21 -0.05 0.08 -5.65
C GLY A 21 0.60 -0.98 -4.76
N LEU A 22 1.55 -0.61 -3.88
CA LEU A 22 2.20 -1.58 -3.00
C LEU A 22 1.21 -2.22 -2.01
N ILE A 23 0.34 -1.41 -1.39
CA ILE A 23 -0.70 -1.90 -0.47
C ILE A 23 -1.83 -2.59 -1.24
N SER A 24 -2.19 -2.06 -2.41
CA SER A 24 -3.21 -2.65 -3.28
C SER A 24 -2.88 -4.08 -3.67
N ILE A 25 -1.65 -4.34 -4.11
CA ILE A 25 -1.15 -5.66 -4.47
C ILE A 25 -0.90 -6.51 -3.22
N ASN A 26 -0.39 -5.91 -2.15
CA ASN A 26 -0.10 -6.57 -0.88
C ASN A 26 0.65 -7.91 -1.05
N PRO A 27 1.88 -7.90 -1.63
CA PRO A 27 2.63 -9.13 -1.88
C PRO A 27 2.94 -9.84 -0.56
N PRO A 28 2.95 -11.19 -0.55
CA PRO A 28 3.17 -11.96 0.68
C PRO A 28 4.64 -11.83 1.14
N LEU A 29 4.88 -11.07 2.21
CA LEU A 29 6.22 -10.85 2.75
C LEU A 29 6.84 -12.13 3.31
N THR A 30 6.01 -13.03 3.81
CA THR A 30 6.43 -14.32 4.36
C THR A 30 5.59 -15.47 3.77
N PRO A 31 6.10 -16.72 3.76
CA PRO A 31 5.33 -17.87 3.30
C PRO A 31 3.98 -18.04 4.00
N ARG A 32 3.87 -17.65 5.28
CA ARG A 32 2.63 -17.71 6.05
C ARG A 32 1.52 -16.80 5.52
N ARG A 33 1.86 -15.79 4.70
CA ARG A 33 0.90 -14.87 4.08
C ARG A 33 0.43 -15.31 2.69
N ILE A 34 1.03 -16.35 2.13
CA ILE A 34 0.57 -16.96 0.87
C ILE A 34 -0.77 -17.65 1.17
N GLY A 35 -1.81 -17.30 0.43
CA GLY A 35 -3.16 -17.85 0.64
C GLY A 35 -3.86 -17.39 1.94
N SER A 36 -3.27 -16.48 2.71
CA SER A 36 -3.92 -15.93 3.90
C SER A 36 -5.11 -15.05 3.51
N LEU A 37 -6.09 -14.95 4.41
CA LEU A 37 -7.25 -14.04 4.31
C LEU A 37 -6.86 -12.56 4.50
N SER A 38 -5.62 -12.18 4.16
CA SER A 38 -5.21 -10.77 4.12
C SER A 38 -6.15 -10.00 3.23
N THR A 39 -6.67 -8.89 3.73
CA THR A 39 -7.56 -8.01 3.00
C THR A 39 -6.89 -7.53 1.71
N ARG A 40 -7.49 -7.84 0.57
CA ARG A 40 -7.07 -7.40 -0.77
C ARG A 40 -8.21 -6.68 -1.47
N THR A 41 -8.95 -5.88 -0.72
CA THR A 41 -10.15 -5.17 -1.19
C THR A 41 -9.88 -4.16 -2.30
N THR A 42 -8.63 -3.75 -2.47
CA THR A 42 -8.19 -2.81 -3.52
C THR A 42 -7.30 -3.46 -4.57
N HIS A 43 -7.16 -4.80 -4.52
CA HIS A 43 -6.39 -5.54 -5.52
C HIS A 43 -7.02 -5.37 -6.91
N PRO A 44 -6.25 -5.07 -7.98
CA PRO A 44 -6.79 -4.80 -9.32
C PRO A 44 -7.74 -5.89 -9.83
N TYR A 45 -7.40 -7.15 -9.64
CA TYR A 45 -8.26 -8.26 -10.03
C TYR A 45 -9.60 -8.26 -9.29
N PHE A 46 -9.61 -7.94 -7.99
CA PHE A 46 -10.84 -7.85 -7.20
C PHE A 46 -11.72 -6.70 -7.70
N LEU A 47 -11.15 -5.51 -7.92
CA LEU A 47 -11.89 -4.36 -8.43
C LEU A 47 -12.47 -4.64 -9.83
N LYS A 48 -11.67 -5.28 -10.70
CA LYS A 48 -12.14 -5.71 -12.02
C LYS A 48 -13.35 -6.65 -11.91
N LYS A 49 -13.27 -7.69 -11.07
CA LYS A 49 -14.38 -8.65 -10.90
C LYS A 49 -15.61 -8.01 -10.28
N LEU A 50 -15.43 -7.04 -9.39
CA LEU A 50 -16.56 -6.32 -8.81
C LEU A 50 -17.20 -5.37 -9.83
N ASN A 51 -16.44 -4.73 -10.70
CA ASN A 51 -16.96 -3.95 -11.82
C ASN A 51 -17.73 -4.81 -12.83
N GLU A 52 -17.20 -6.00 -13.16
CA GLU A 52 -17.93 -6.97 -14.00
C GLU A 52 -19.28 -7.36 -13.36
N LEU A 53 -19.30 -7.61 -12.05
CA LEU A 53 -20.53 -7.91 -11.32
C LEU A 53 -21.52 -6.71 -11.38
N PHE A 54 -21.05 -5.49 -11.13
CA PHE A 54 -21.90 -4.29 -11.18
C PHE A 54 -22.52 -4.11 -12.56
N SER A 55 -21.74 -4.29 -13.62
CA SER A 55 -22.22 -4.26 -15.00
C SER A 55 -23.31 -5.32 -15.25
N ASN A 56 -23.08 -6.56 -14.81
CA ASN A 56 -24.00 -7.68 -15.04
C ASN A 56 -25.35 -7.50 -14.32
N ILE A 57 -25.36 -6.82 -13.18
CA ILE A 57 -26.62 -6.54 -12.43
C ILE A 57 -27.23 -5.17 -12.77
N GLY A 58 -26.69 -4.49 -13.79
CA GLY A 58 -27.20 -3.18 -14.23
C GLY A 58 -26.96 -2.05 -13.22
N LEU A 59 -25.96 -2.16 -12.34
CA LEU A 59 -25.60 -1.10 -11.41
C LEU A 59 -24.65 -0.12 -12.11
N PRO A 60 -25.04 1.16 -12.33
CA PRO A 60 -24.22 2.13 -13.06
C PRO A 60 -23.12 2.75 -12.18
N VAL A 61 -22.23 1.90 -11.65
CA VAL A 61 -21.11 2.29 -10.78
C VAL A 61 -19.83 1.63 -11.31
N GLU A 62 -18.77 2.41 -11.39
CA GLU A 62 -17.43 1.92 -11.73
C GLU A 62 -16.46 2.24 -10.59
N LEU A 63 -15.76 1.21 -10.10
CA LEU A 63 -14.71 1.33 -9.10
C LEU A 63 -13.39 1.65 -9.79
N LEU A 64 -12.75 2.73 -9.39
CA LEU A 64 -11.50 3.20 -9.96
C LEU A 64 -10.45 3.41 -8.88
N ASN A 65 -9.27 2.83 -9.06
CA ASN A 65 -8.10 3.18 -8.24
C ASN A 65 -7.14 4.06 -9.07
N PRO A 66 -7.14 5.39 -8.87
CA PRO A 66 -6.27 6.28 -9.62
C PRO A 66 -4.78 6.13 -9.28
N TYR A 67 -4.46 5.44 -8.19
CA TYR A 67 -3.11 5.28 -7.66
C TYR A 67 -2.57 3.85 -7.72
N GLN A 68 -3.21 2.96 -8.48
CA GLN A 68 -2.78 1.56 -8.57
C GLN A 68 -1.33 1.38 -9.09
N PHE A 69 -0.83 2.36 -9.88
CA PHE A 69 0.53 2.39 -10.42
C PHE A 69 1.44 3.40 -9.71
N LYS A 70 1.05 3.88 -8.53
CA LYS A 70 1.81 4.84 -7.73
C LYS A 70 2.23 4.24 -6.40
N THR A 71 3.44 4.61 -5.98
CA THR A 71 3.84 4.39 -4.58
C THR A 71 3.19 5.42 -3.67
N LYS A 72 3.30 5.22 -2.36
CA LYS A 72 2.76 6.22 -1.42
C LYS A 72 3.59 7.50 -1.41
N GLY A 73 4.91 7.40 -1.63
CA GLY A 73 5.78 8.58 -1.79
C GLY A 73 5.43 9.38 -3.05
N GLU A 74 5.23 8.69 -4.19
CA GLU A 74 4.79 9.32 -5.44
C GLU A 74 3.43 10.03 -5.29
N MET A 75 2.47 9.43 -4.57
CA MET A 75 1.18 10.09 -4.28
C MET A 75 1.37 11.39 -3.50
N MET A 76 2.31 11.43 -2.54
CA MET A 76 2.61 12.64 -1.78
C MET A 76 3.26 13.70 -2.65
N LEU A 77 4.22 13.33 -3.51
CA LEU A 77 4.92 14.24 -4.41
C LEU A 77 3.97 14.84 -5.46
N GLU A 78 3.04 14.04 -6.00
CA GLU A 78 2.12 14.45 -7.06
C GLU A 78 0.84 15.12 -6.52
N CYS A 79 0.68 15.25 -5.21
CA CYS A 79 -0.48 15.92 -4.62
C CYS A 79 -0.56 17.37 -5.14
N LYS A 80 -1.71 17.73 -5.71
CA LYS A 80 -1.90 19.06 -6.32
C LYS A 80 -1.84 20.20 -5.30
N ASP A 81 -2.33 19.96 -4.08
CA ASP A 81 -2.28 20.93 -2.99
C ASP A 81 -1.23 20.51 -1.96
N GLN A 82 0.03 20.85 -2.24
CA GLN A 82 1.17 20.57 -1.37
C GLN A 82 1.07 21.29 -0.02
N LYS A 83 0.46 22.48 0.00
CA LYS A 83 0.29 23.28 1.23
C LYS A 83 -0.69 22.60 2.18
N LEU A 84 -1.84 22.16 1.65
CA LEU A 84 -2.83 21.43 2.42
C LEU A 84 -2.26 20.07 2.87
N LEU A 85 -1.59 19.33 1.97
CA LEU A 85 -0.98 18.04 2.32
C LEU A 85 -0.02 18.16 3.50
N LYS A 86 0.87 19.16 3.49
CA LYS A 86 1.81 19.42 4.60
C LYS A 86 1.09 19.65 5.93
N LYS A 87 -0.06 20.30 5.89
CA LYS A 87 -0.85 20.60 7.07
C LYS A 87 -1.56 19.38 7.65
N VAL A 88 -2.10 18.49 6.80
CA VAL A 88 -2.98 17.40 7.23
C VAL A 88 -2.34 16.01 7.20
N ALA A 89 -1.18 15.84 6.55
CA ALA A 89 -0.58 14.53 6.35
C ALA A 89 -0.30 13.78 7.67
N THR A 90 0.13 14.51 8.72
CA THR A 90 0.41 13.93 10.04
C THR A 90 -0.83 13.43 10.75
N ASP A 91 -1.99 14.03 10.49
CA ASP A 91 -3.27 13.68 11.11
C ASP A 91 -3.92 12.45 10.46
N THR A 92 -3.43 12.03 9.29
CA THR A 92 -3.92 10.82 8.62
C THR A 92 -3.46 9.56 9.34
N VAL A 93 -4.27 8.51 9.31
CA VAL A 93 -3.99 7.23 9.97
C VAL A 93 -3.70 6.14 8.94
N SER A 94 -2.56 5.46 9.10
CA SER A 94 -2.18 4.29 8.30
C SER A 94 -2.13 2.99 9.12
N CYS A 95 -2.01 3.10 10.44
CA CYS A 95 -1.77 1.99 11.34
C CYS A 95 -2.96 1.04 11.46
N GLY A 96 -2.80 -0.24 11.13
CA GLY A 96 -3.83 -1.27 11.34
C GLY A 96 -4.18 -1.54 12.82
N LYS A 97 -3.36 -1.05 13.76
CA LYS A 97 -3.55 -1.21 15.21
C LYS A 97 -4.09 0.05 15.90
N TRP A 98 -4.29 1.14 15.14
CA TRP A 98 -4.69 2.44 15.69
C TRP A 98 -5.97 2.38 16.55
N LYS A 99 -6.98 1.63 16.11
CA LYS A 99 -8.24 1.48 16.87
C LYS A 99 -8.06 0.93 18.29
N ARG A 100 -6.94 0.25 18.58
CA ARG A 100 -6.66 -0.37 19.89
C ARG A 100 -5.85 0.53 20.83
N SER A 101 -5.05 1.44 20.27
CA SER A 101 -4.08 2.22 21.05
C SER A 101 -4.28 3.73 20.99
N GLY A 102 -5.12 4.23 20.06
CA GLY A 102 -5.30 5.65 19.83
C GLY A 102 -4.09 6.34 19.19
N VAL A 103 -2.97 5.62 19.00
CA VAL A 103 -1.73 6.10 18.39
C VAL A 103 -1.25 5.15 17.30
N GLN A 104 -0.50 5.66 16.35
CA GLN A 104 0.11 4.83 15.31
C GLN A 104 1.29 4.06 15.88
N CYS A 105 1.37 2.73 15.65
CA CYS A 105 2.41 1.93 16.28
C CYS A 105 3.83 2.21 15.73
N GLY A 106 3.96 2.71 14.51
CA GLY A 106 5.25 3.05 13.89
C GLY A 106 6.03 1.86 13.29
N LYS A 107 5.61 0.61 13.52
CA LYS A 107 6.36 -0.60 13.15
C LYS A 107 5.61 -1.61 12.28
N CYS A 108 4.29 -1.52 12.19
CA CYS A 108 3.52 -2.42 11.31
C CYS A 108 3.74 -2.03 9.84
N LEU A 109 3.44 -2.95 8.94
CA LEU A 109 3.67 -2.76 7.51
C LEU A 109 3.12 -1.42 6.98
N PRO A 110 1.85 -1.03 7.24
CA PRO A 110 1.36 0.27 6.80
C PRO A 110 2.10 1.46 7.43
N CYS A 111 2.60 1.34 8.67
CA CYS A 111 3.40 2.40 9.29
C CYS A 111 4.79 2.51 8.64
N LEU A 112 5.42 1.39 8.28
CA LEU A 112 6.72 1.40 7.58
C LEU A 112 6.59 2.06 6.22
N ILE A 113 5.55 1.72 5.45
CA ILE A 113 5.26 2.35 4.15
C ILE A 113 4.96 3.85 4.34
N ARG A 114 4.24 4.23 5.39
CA ARG A 114 3.99 5.64 5.72
C ARG A 114 5.29 6.39 5.98
N ARG A 115 6.14 5.92 6.87
CA ARG A 115 7.43 6.54 7.19
C ARG A 115 8.32 6.67 5.95
N ALA A 116 8.36 5.59 5.14
CA ALA A 116 9.08 5.59 3.87
C ALA A 116 8.55 6.65 2.91
N SER A 117 7.22 6.83 2.83
CA SER A 117 6.62 7.84 1.94
C SER A 117 6.94 9.27 2.37
N PHE A 118 6.97 9.57 3.67
CA PHE A 118 7.44 10.86 4.16
C PHE A 118 8.92 11.09 3.83
N ASN A 119 9.76 10.05 3.96
CA ASN A 119 11.16 10.15 3.59
C ASN A 119 11.35 10.36 2.08
N ALA A 120 10.65 9.60 1.24
CA ALA A 120 10.74 9.70 -0.21
C ALA A 120 10.24 11.05 -0.74
N SER A 121 9.19 11.60 -0.14
CA SER A 121 8.64 12.92 -0.49
C SER A 121 9.38 14.10 0.16
N GLN A 122 10.39 13.83 1.00
CA GLN A 122 11.14 14.83 1.76
C GLN A 122 10.26 15.68 2.71
N PHE A 123 9.11 15.15 3.09
CA PHE A 123 8.26 15.76 4.09
C PHE A 123 8.72 15.38 5.50
N LYS A 124 8.67 16.35 6.41
CA LYS A 124 8.92 16.06 7.82
C LYS A 124 7.75 15.23 8.36
N ASP A 125 8.03 14.03 8.84
CA ASP A 125 7.05 13.19 9.52
C ASP A 125 6.94 13.62 10.98
N LEU A 126 5.85 14.32 11.32
CA LEU A 126 5.53 14.77 12.66
C LEU A 126 4.54 13.82 13.36
N THR A 127 4.30 12.66 12.79
CA THR A 127 3.37 11.66 13.36
C THR A 127 3.90 11.18 14.71
N ASP A 128 3.05 11.21 15.71
CA ASP A 128 3.34 10.56 17.00
C ASP A 128 3.24 9.04 16.86
N TYR A 129 4.36 8.36 17.09
CA TYR A 129 4.45 6.91 17.01
C TYR A 129 4.74 6.28 18.36
N GLN A 130 4.02 5.22 18.70
CA GLN A 130 4.29 4.41 19.89
C GLN A 130 5.75 3.91 19.95
N TYR A 131 6.31 3.57 18.78
CA TYR A 131 7.72 3.21 18.60
C TYR A 131 8.36 4.22 17.67
N SER A 132 8.97 5.25 18.25
CA SER A 132 9.62 6.33 17.50
C SER A 132 10.88 5.81 16.78
N TYR A 133 11.65 4.93 17.41
CA TYR A 133 12.89 4.37 16.89
C TYR A 133 12.73 2.89 16.53
N LEU A 134 13.00 2.54 15.27
CA LEU A 134 12.89 1.15 14.78
C LEU A 134 13.98 0.23 15.36
N ASN A 135 15.14 0.76 15.72
CA ASN A 135 16.21 0.03 16.39
C ASN A 135 15.75 -0.57 17.73
N ASP A 136 14.86 0.12 18.46
CA ASP A 136 14.29 -0.40 19.69
C ASP A 136 13.29 -1.52 19.46
N VAL A 137 12.63 -1.51 18.29
CA VAL A 137 11.71 -2.59 17.89
C VAL A 137 12.45 -3.88 17.62
N ILE A 138 13.64 -3.81 16.97
CA ILE A 138 14.45 -5.00 16.65
C ILE A 138 14.89 -5.73 17.92
N LYS A 139 15.22 -5.01 18.98
CA LYS A 139 15.64 -5.59 20.26
C LYS A 139 14.51 -6.34 20.98
N ARG A 140 13.27 -6.22 20.53
CA ARG A 140 12.07 -6.79 21.20
C ARG A 140 11.48 -7.92 20.37
N ASP A 141 11.80 -9.16 20.67
CA ASP A 141 11.41 -10.35 19.90
C ASP A 141 9.92 -10.42 19.53
N LYS A 142 9.03 -10.14 20.46
CA LYS A 142 7.58 -10.18 20.23
C LYS A 142 7.03 -9.01 19.38
N GLN A 143 7.85 -8.02 19.05
CA GLN A 143 7.41 -6.78 18.46
C GLN A 143 7.95 -6.55 17.03
N ARG A 144 8.97 -7.32 16.62
CA ARG A 144 9.74 -7.10 15.39
C ARG A 144 9.19 -7.78 14.13
N ASP A 145 8.18 -8.65 14.22
CA ASP A 145 7.74 -9.53 13.13
C ASP A 145 7.45 -8.81 11.80
N ASP A 146 6.68 -7.71 11.82
CA ASP A 146 6.35 -6.95 10.60
C ASP A 146 7.60 -6.28 10.01
N LEU A 147 8.47 -5.71 10.87
CA LEU A 147 9.71 -5.07 10.45
C LEU A 147 10.68 -6.10 9.84
N MET A 148 10.90 -7.22 10.52
CA MET A 148 11.76 -8.29 10.01
C MET A 148 11.22 -8.92 8.73
N SER A 149 9.91 -9.08 8.62
CA SER A 149 9.28 -9.56 7.38
C SER A 149 9.54 -8.62 6.20
N MET A 150 9.54 -7.31 6.45
CA MET A 150 9.88 -6.30 5.44
C MET A 150 11.36 -6.37 5.04
N VAL A 151 12.27 -6.43 6.01
CA VAL A 151 13.72 -6.58 5.78
C VAL A 151 14.01 -7.83 4.95
N MET A 152 13.42 -8.98 5.33
CA MET A 152 13.57 -10.23 4.60
C MET A 152 13.02 -10.16 3.18
N ALA A 153 11.89 -9.49 2.97
CA ALA A 153 11.30 -9.32 1.64
C ALA A 153 12.20 -8.45 0.75
N ILE A 154 12.76 -7.35 1.26
CA ILE A 154 13.72 -6.50 0.55
C ILE A 154 14.98 -7.31 0.17
N SER A 155 15.56 -8.03 1.12
CA SER A 155 16.72 -8.90 0.85
C SER A 155 16.40 -9.96 -0.22
N LYS A 156 15.23 -10.56 -0.16
CA LYS A 156 14.79 -11.53 -1.17
C LYS A 156 14.66 -10.92 -2.55
N ILE A 157 14.08 -9.74 -2.68
CA ILE A 157 13.97 -9.03 -3.97
C ILE A 157 15.34 -8.83 -4.60
N LYS A 158 16.34 -8.47 -3.80
CA LYS A 158 17.71 -8.27 -4.30
C LYS A 158 18.40 -9.55 -4.77
N ASN A 159 18.14 -10.66 -4.06
CA ASN A 159 18.90 -11.91 -4.25
C ASN A 159 18.21 -12.89 -5.19
N THR A 160 16.92 -12.74 -5.47
CA THR A 160 16.18 -13.66 -6.35
C THR A 160 15.76 -12.95 -7.63
N GLY A 161 16.32 -13.39 -8.78
CA GLY A 161 15.98 -12.82 -10.10
C GLY A 161 14.51 -13.03 -10.55
N ASN A 162 13.63 -13.59 -9.72
CA ASN A 162 12.25 -13.92 -10.10
C ASN A 162 11.20 -13.16 -9.29
N THR A 163 11.31 -11.84 -9.30
CA THR A 163 10.37 -10.94 -8.59
C THR A 163 8.95 -11.05 -9.15
N ASN A 164 8.81 -11.30 -10.45
CA ASN A 164 7.51 -11.41 -11.12
C ASN A 164 6.67 -12.54 -10.52
N LEU A 165 7.27 -13.71 -10.34
CA LEU A 165 6.60 -14.86 -9.74
C LEU A 165 6.22 -14.62 -8.27
N TRP A 166 7.05 -13.89 -7.55
CA TRP A 166 6.74 -13.54 -6.15
C TRP A 166 5.58 -12.55 -6.05
N VAL A 167 5.53 -11.51 -6.89
CA VAL A 167 4.40 -10.57 -6.93
C VAL A 167 3.11 -11.29 -7.34
N ALA A 168 3.18 -12.23 -8.29
CA ALA A 168 2.04 -13.03 -8.72
C ALA A 168 1.41 -13.89 -7.59
N LYS A 169 2.15 -14.18 -6.51
CA LYS A 169 1.59 -14.85 -5.31
C LYS A 169 0.61 -13.98 -4.52
N SER A 170 0.49 -12.69 -4.83
CA SER A 170 -0.53 -11.82 -4.23
C SER A 170 -1.94 -12.07 -4.77
N GLY A 171 -2.06 -12.62 -5.97
CA GLY A 171 -3.32 -12.86 -6.68
C GLY A 171 -3.11 -12.84 -8.18
N PHE A 172 -4.20 -12.96 -8.93
CA PHE A 172 -4.16 -12.87 -10.37
C PHE A 172 -3.73 -11.47 -10.83
N LEU A 173 -2.68 -11.41 -11.62
CA LEU A 173 -2.24 -10.19 -12.28
C LEU A 173 -2.89 -10.08 -13.67
N PRO A 174 -2.98 -8.88 -14.25
CA PRO A 174 -3.47 -8.68 -15.60
C PRO A 174 -2.73 -9.54 -16.62
N THR A 175 -3.47 -10.05 -17.61
CA THR A 175 -2.90 -10.82 -18.74
C THR A 175 -2.10 -9.93 -19.67
N GLU A 176 -2.49 -8.68 -19.79
CA GLU A 176 -1.75 -7.70 -20.58
C GLU A 176 -0.36 -7.46 -19.98
N SER A 177 0.66 -7.66 -20.81
CA SER A 177 2.06 -7.61 -20.37
C SER A 177 2.46 -6.23 -19.85
N LYS A 178 1.99 -5.17 -20.48
CA LYS A 178 2.30 -3.77 -20.09
C LYS A 178 1.73 -3.43 -18.71
N GLU A 179 0.45 -3.71 -18.50
CA GLU A 179 -0.22 -3.44 -17.21
C GLU A 179 0.41 -4.27 -16.09
N ARG A 180 0.66 -5.57 -16.36
CA ARG A 180 1.35 -6.45 -15.41
C ARG A 180 2.72 -5.91 -15.03
N GLN A 181 3.51 -5.45 -15.99
CA GLN A 181 4.84 -4.89 -15.72
C GLN A 181 4.74 -3.61 -14.89
N GLN A 182 3.79 -2.71 -15.20
CA GLN A 182 3.56 -1.50 -14.39
C GLN A 182 3.23 -1.81 -12.93
N ILE A 183 2.44 -2.86 -12.67
CA ILE A 183 2.15 -3.32 -11.30
C ILE A 183 3.43 -3.78 -10.61
N ILE A 184 4.22 -4.64 -11.27
CA ILE A 184 5.46 -5.17 -10.72
C ILE A 184 6.43 -4.04 -10.41
N ASP A 185 6.63 -3.12 -11.34
CA ASP A 185 7.52 -1.95 -11.18
C ASP A 185 7.05 -1.06 -10.02
N THR A 186 5.75 -0.90 -9.85
CA THR A 186 5.19 -0.11 -8.74
C THR A 186 5.46 -0.78 -7.39
N VAL A 187 5.31 -2.09 -7.31
CA VAL A 187 5.67 -2.86 -6.12
C VAL A 187 7.16 -2.70 -5.80
N LEU A 188 8.03 -2.84 -6.81
CA LEU A 188 9.48 -2.70 -6.63
C LEU A 188 9.86 -1.30 -6.16
N ARG A 189 9.30 -0.24 -6.76
CA ARG A 189 9.54 1.14 -6.31
C ARG A 189 9.07 1.36 -4.88
N GLY A 190 7.92 0.80 -4.50
CA GLY A 190 7.43 0.89 -3.12
C GLY A 190 8.35 0.20 -2.11
N PHE A 191 8.95 -0.95 -2.47
CA PHE A 191 9.98 -1.60 -1.63
C PHE A 191 11.27 -0.79 -1.59
N ALA A 192 11.67 -0.16 -2.70
CA ALA A 192 12.83 0.71 -2.73
C ALA A 192 12.66 1.94 -1.82
N GLU A 193 11.48 2.55 -1.76
CA GLU A 193 11.19 3.62 -0.79
C GLU A 193 11.40 3.15 0.65
N VAL A 194 10.87 1.96 0.98
CA VAL A 194 11.04 1.41 2.34
C VAL A 194 12.49 1.07 2.63
N GLU A 195 13.22 0.50 1.69
CA GLU A 195 14.65 0.21 1.83
C GLU A 195 15.45 1.49 2.12
N GLN A 196 15.24 2.54 1.33
CA GLN A 196 15.94 3.82 1.53
C GLN A 196 15.65 4.39 2.93
N TYR A 197 14.41 4.30 3.39
CA TYR A 197 14.05 4.73 4.74
C TYR A 197 14.74 3.88 5.81
N LEU A 198 14.74 2.54 5.68
CA LEU A 198 15.39 1.65 6.65
C LEU A 198 16.91 1.87 6.71
N LYS A 199 17.57 2.13 5.57
CA LYS A 199 19.00 2.50 5.53
C LYS A 199 19.27 3.79 6.28
N LYS A 200 18.41 4.79 6.13
CA LYS A 200 18.53 6.06 6.87
C LYS A 200 18.38 5.86 8.39
N GLU A 201 17.58 4.88 8.81
CA GLU A 201 17.45 4.49 10.21
C GLU A 201 18.59 3.58 10.71
N ASN A 202 19.65 3.38 9.90
CA ASN A 202 20.77 2.48 10.17
C ASN A 202 20.37 1.02 10.41
N LEU A 203 19.28 0.57 9.77
CA LEU A 203 18.89 -0.82 9.76
C LEU A 203 19.51 -1.49 8.54
N GLY A 204 20.37 -2.49 8.78
CA GLY A 204 21.06 -3.24 7.74
C GLY A 204 20.06 -3.97 6.81
N VAL A 205 19.87 -3.45 5.58
CA VAL A 205 19.02 -4.00 4.50
C VAL A 205 19.77 -4.00 3.18
#